data_1ba4ece7d51f8b640f8deee10938f1e1
#
_entry.id   1ba4ece7d51f8b640f8deee10938f1e1
#
_cell.length_a   1.000
_cell.length_b   1.000
_cell.length_c   1.000
_cell.angle_alpha   90.00
_cell.angle_beta   90.00
_cell.angle_gamma   90.00
#
_symmetry.space_group_name_H-M   'P 1'
#
loop_
_entity.id
_entity.type
_entity.pdbx_description
1 polymer ?
#
loop_
_entity_poly.entity_id
_entity_poly.type
_entity_poly.pdbx_seq_one_letter_code
_entity_poly.pdbx_strand_id
1 'polypeptide(L)'
;MRNNIRIVYMGTSDFSSKILEFLLENGVNIVGVVSQPDKQVGRKNKLENTPVKEVAMKYNIDVFQSIKIREDYKFIEEKNPDIVLTCAYGQIVPQGVLDIPKYKCINIHGSLLPKYRGAAPIQYAILNDEKETGITYMEMIKQMDAGMMYQKAYVDISNEDTASDVFDKLLVRVKETIIPFLDDIVEGKVVGTKQNEEEVTFSKMIKREDELIDWSDTKRNIHNKVRAFNPSPIAYTTLDGLNIKIISGEEVEEAIDGEIGEIVKASKDGIFVRCYDGLYKVKTLQPAGKKVMEDRKSVV
;
A
#
# COMPACT_ATOMS: atom_id res chain seq x y z
N MET A 1 30.40 9.52 -2.10
CA MET A 1 29.47 10.69 -2.25
C MET A 1 28.23 10.60 -1.38
N ARG A 2 27.62 9.43 -1.19
CA ARG A 2 26.36 9.23 -0.43
C ARG A 2 26.39 9.76 1.01
N ASN A 3 27.49 9.61 1.73
CA ASN A 3 27.59 10.01 3.14
C ASN A 3 27.50 11.54 3.37
N ASN A 4 27.57 12.34 2.29
CA ASN A 4 27.50 13.80 2.36
C ASN A 4 26.11 14.34 1.98
N ILE A 5 25.24 13.53 1.39
CA ILE A 5 23.89 13.95 1.00
C ILE A 5 22.97 13.85 2.20
N ARG A 6 22.33 14.91 2.55
CA ARG A 6 21.43 15.03 3.70
C ARG A 6 20.01 14.69 3.27
N ILE A 7 19.45 13.63 3.81
CA ILE A 7 18.09 13.17 3.46
C ILE A 7 17.19 13.31 4.68
N VAL A 8 16.07 14.00 4.53
CA VAL A 8 14.93 13.87 5.43
C VAL A 8 13.99 12.81 4.85
N TYR A 9 13.67 11.79 5.65
CA TYR A 9 12.76 10.73 5.28
C TYR A 9 11.37 10.98 5.84
N MET A 10 10.33 10.91 5.00
CA MET A 10 8.94 11.09 5.42
C MET A 10 8.14 9.81 5.17
N GLY A 11 7.60 9.21 6.23
CA GLY A 11 6.87 7.96 6.11
C GLY A 11 6.13 7.56 7.37
N THR A 12 5.26 6.56 7.27
CA THR A 12 4.41 6.14 8.40
C THR A 12 4.23 4.63 8.50
N SER A 13 3.96 3.95 7.37
CA SER A 13 3.57 2.55 7.32
C SER A 13 4.72 1.57 7.57
N ASP A 14 4.39 0.29 7.79
CA ASP A 14 5.37 -0.81 7.89
C ASP A 14 6.21 -0.94 6.61
N PHE A 15 5.60 -0.83 5.44
CA PHE A 15 6.35 -0.81 4.17
C PHE A 15 7.41 0.30 4.15
N SER A 16 7.03 1.51 4.58
CA SER A 16 7.93 2.66 4.66
C SER A 16 9.04 2.45 5.69
N SER A 17 8.75 1.83 6.83
CA SER A 17 9.75 1.55 7.87
C SER A 17 10.84 0.58 7.40
N LYS A 18 10.47 -0.45 6.64
CA LYS A 18 11.42 -1.41 6.06
C LYS A 18 12.35 -0.77 5.02
N ILE A 19 11.85 0.24 4.29
CA ILE A 19 12.68 1.03 3.36
C ILE A 19 13.64 1.93 4.14
N LEU A 20 13.17 2.62 5.16
CA LEU A 20 14.02 3.46 6.02
C LEU A 20 15.13 2.63 6.65
N GLU A 21 14.80 1.48 7.23
CA GLU A 21 15.79 0.59 7.85
C GLU A 21 16.86 0.15 6.84
N PHE A 22 16.44 -0.27 5.64
CA PHE A 22 17.37 -0.63 4.57
C PHE A 22 18.31 0.53 4.18
N LEU A 23 17.80 1.76 4.07
CA LEU A 23 18.61 2.93 3.76
C LEU A 23 19.67 3.19 4.84
N LEU A 24 19.28 3.09 6.11
CA LEU A 24 20.17 3.27 7.26
C LEU A 24 21.24 2.18 7.33
N GLU A 25 20.87 0.92 7.12
CA GLU A 25 21.80 -0.22 7.07
C GLU A 25 22.85 -0.09 5.97
N ASN A 26 22.49 0.61 4.89
CA ASN A 26 23.39 0.85 3.76
C ASN A 26 24.11 2.20 3.83
N GLY A 27 24.12 2.85 5.00
CA GLY A 27 24.90 4.05 5.26
C GLY A 27 24.38 5.31 4.59
N VAL A 28 23.10 5.36 4.21
CA VAL A 28 22.48 6.57 3.68
C VAL A 28 22.32 7.58 4.82
N ASN A 29 22.74 8.82 4.61
CA ASN A 29 22.73 9.86 5.64
C ASN A 29 21.32 10.45 5.83
N ILE A 30 20.51 9.79 6.66
CA ILE A 30 19.19 10.26 7.07
C ILE A 30 19.38 11.22 8.26
N VAL A 31 19.16 12.51 8.04
CA VAL A 31 19.38 13.56 9.04
C VAL A 31 18.15 13.87 9.89
N GLY A 32 17.01 13.33 9.54
CA GLY A 32 15.77 13.46 10.28
C GLY A 32 14.65 12.63 9.65
N VAL A 33 13.68 12.28 10.46
CA VAL A 33 12.51 11.50 10.06
C VAL A 33 11.24 12.27 10.39
N VAL A 34 10.29 12.28 9.47
CA VAL A 34 8.95 12.83 9.66
C VAL A 34 7.92 11.72 9.55
N SER A 35 7.05 11.59 10.54
CA SER A 35 6.01 10.57 10.57
C SER A 35 4.68 11.16 11.01
N GLN A 36 3.59 10.43 10.77
CA GLN A 36 2.29 10.76 11.36
C GLN A 36 2.37 10.66 12.88
N PRO A 37 1.51 11.37 13.61
CA PRO A 37 1.37 11.18 15.06
C PRO A 37 1.06 9.73 15.41
N ASP A 38 1.51 9.32 16.60
CA ASP A 38 1.16 8.02 17.18
C ASP A 38 -0.35 7.86 17.30
N LYS A 39 -0.83 6.65 17.15
CA LYS A 39 -2.26 6.35 17.17
C LYS A 39 -2.60 5.40 18.32
N GLN A 40 -3.80 5.57 18.85
CA GLN A 40 -4.36 4.59 19.76
C GLN A 40 -4.80 3.34 18.99
N VAL A 41 -4.30 2.18 19.39
CA VAL A 41 -4.53 0.90 18.71
C VAL A 41 -5.18 -0.11 19.68
N GLY A 42 -6.05 -0.94 19.11
CA GLY A 42 -6.70 -2.03 19.81
C GLY A 42 -7.78 -1.60 20.81
N ARG A 43 -8.44 -2.60 21.44
CA ARG A 43 -9.56 -2.37 22.37
C ARG A 43 -9.17 -1.61 23.65
N LYS A 44 -7.89 -1.58 23.99
CA LYS A 44 -7.35 -0.91 25.18
C LYS A 44 -6.85 0.51 24.90
N ASN A 45 -7.04 1.03 23.68
CA ASN A 45 -6.57 2.36 23.25
C ASN A 45 -5.10 2.61 23.63
N LYS A 46 -4.24 1.59 23.52
CA LYS A 46 -2.81 1.76 23.78
C LYS A 46 -2.20 2.65 22.68
N LEU A 47 -1.51 3.70 23.11
CA LEU A 47 -0.76 4.55 22.19
C LEU A 47 0.43 3.75 21.63
N GLU A 48 0.49 3.60 20.31
CA GLU A 48 1.56 2.88 19.63
C GLU A 48 2.31 3.83 18.70
N ASN A 49 3.63 3.71 18.71
CA ASN A 49 4.49 4.44 17.77
C ASN A 49 4.18 4.01 16.34
N THR A 50 4.42 4.93 15.39
CA THR A 50 4.42 4.52 13.99
C THR A 50 5.62 3.62 13.71
N PRO A 51 5.53 2.62 12.79
CA PRO A 51 6.66 1.76 12.43
C PRO A 51 7.91 2.52 12.02
N VAL A 52 7.75 3.62 11.30
CA VAL A 52 8.86 4.49 10.88
C VAL A 52 9.53 5.17 12.07
N LYS A 53 8.76 5.62 13.07
CA LYS A 53 9.32 6.17 14.31
C LYS A 53 10.12 5.13 15.09
N GLU A 54 9.64 3.89 15.19
CA GLU A 54 10.36 2.83 15.88
C GLU A 54 11.74 2.56 15.26
N VAL A 55 11.81 2.49 13.93
CA VAL A 55 13.09 2.38 13.22
C VAL A 55 13.99 3.59 13.48
N ALA A 56 13.47 4.81 13.37
CA ALA A 56 14.25 6.02 13.60
C ALA A 56 14.84 6.05 15.02
N MET A 57 14.05 5.68 16.04
CA MET A 57 14.51 5.58 17.44
C MET A 57 15.61 4.52 17.61
N LYS A 58 15.49 3.37 16.96
CA LYS A 58 16.50 2.28 16.98
C LYS A 58 17.86 2.79 16.49
N TYR A 59 17.87 3.68 15.50
CA TYR A 59 19.10 4.25 14.92
C TYR A 59 19.48 5.63 15.47
N ASN A 60 18.81 6.10 16.53
CA ASN A 60 19.02 7.41 17.14
C ASN A 60 18.87 8.57 16.16
N ILE A 61 17.92 8.51 15.26
CA ILE A 61 17.57 9.59 14.33
C ILE A 61 16.44 10.42 14.93
N ASP A 62 16.57 11.75 14.86
CA ASP A 62 15.53 12.67 15.31
C ASP A 62 14.21 12.45 14.54
N VAL A 63 13.10 12.39 15.27
CA VAL A 63 11.76 12.19 14.72
C VAL A 63 10.88 13.39 15.00
N PHE A 64 10.21 13.86 13.97
CA PHE A 64 9.18 14.87 14.04
C PHE A 64 7.81 14.31 13.64
N GLN A 65 6.79 14.57 14.44
CA GLN A 65 5.42 14.11 14.23
C GLN A 65 4.47 15.30 14.20
N SER A 66 4.25 15.85 13.00
CA SER A 66 3.33 16.99 12.83
C SER A 66 1.90 16.51 12.67
N ILE A 67 0.97 17.10 13.41
CA ILE A 67 -0.48 16.89 13.22
C ILE A 67 -0.90 17.41 11.84
N LYS A 68 -0.32 18.55 11.43
CA LYS A 68 -0.57 19.18 10.12
C LYS A 68 0.73 19.74 9.57
N ILE A 69 1.40 18.97 8.73
CA ILE A 69 2.70 19.38 8.15
C ILE A 69 2.63 20.72 7.40
N ARG A 70 1.49 21.10 6.87
CA ARG A 70 1.30 22.40 6.20
C ARG A 70 1.41 23.60 7.13
N GLU A 71 1.24 23.40 8.44
CA GLU A 71 1.26 24.46 9.46
C GLU A 71 2.59 24.49 10.24
N ASP A 72 3.29 23.35 10.28
CA ASP A 72 4.54 23.23 11.03
C ASP A 72 5.48 22.24 10.31
N TYR A 73 6.51 22.77 9.67
CA TYR A 73 7.59 22.03 9.00
C TYR A 73 9.00 22.60 9.30
N LYS A 74 9.12 23.43 10.33
CA LYS A 74 10.38 24.06 10.75
C LYS A 74 11.49 23.03 10.98
N PHE A 75 11.14 21.85 11.50
CA PHE A 75 12.07 20.73 11.65
C PHE A 75 12.78 20.37 10.32
N ILE A 76 12.05 20.34 9.19
CA ILE A 76 12.63 20.02 7.90
C ILE A 76 13.58 21.12 7.44
N GLU A 77 13.21 22.39 7.63
CA GLU A 77 14.07 23.56 7.31
C GLU A 77 15.38 23.51 8.11
N GLU A 78 15.29 23.26 9.43
CA GLU A 78 16.46 23.17 10.32
C GLU A 78 17.40 22.00 9.95
N LYS A 79 16.86 20.90 9.43
CA LYS A 79 17.66 19.77 8.94
C LYS A 79 18.37 20.09 7.63
N ASN A 80 17.94 21.12 6.89
CA ASN A 80 18.54 21.56 5.62
C ASN A 80 18.86 20.37 4.69
N PRO A 81 17.84 19.61 4.24
CA PRO A 81 18.06 18.42 3.44
C PRO A 81 18.42 18.74 1.99
N ASP A 82 19.26 17.90 1.39
CA ASP A 82 19.50 17.89 -0.05
C ASP A 82 18.38 17.18 -0.81
N ILE A 83 17.75 16.18 -0.17
CA ILE A 83 16.60 15.42 -0.68
C ILE A 83 15.59 15.26 0.46
N VAL A 84 14.31 15.43 0.14
CA VAL A 84 13.21 14.90 0.96
C VAL A 84 12.68 13.65 0.27
N LEU A 85 12.84 12.50 0.91
CA LEU A 85 12.39 11.21 0.38
C LEU A 85 11.11 10.78 1.09
N THR A 86 10.03 10.59 0.35
CA THR A 86 8.73 10.20 0.91
C THR A 86 8.32 8.80 0.48
N CYS A 87 7.69 8.08 1.40
CA CYS A 87 7.02 6.81 1.12
C CYS A 87 5.85 6.62 2.09
N ALA A 88 4.63 6.56 1.58
CA ALA A 88 3.43 6.33 2.40
C ALA A 88 3.36 7.21 3.66
N TYR A 89 3.59 8.51 3.51
CA TYR A 89 3.58 9.48 4.62
C TYR A 89 2.16 9.78 5.11
N GLY A 90 1.20 9.99 4.20
CA GLY A 90 -0.21 10.13 4.54
C GLY A 90 -0.71 11.55 4.80
N GLN A 91 0.07 12.60 4.50
CA GLN A 91 -0.40 13.99 4.43
C GLN A 91 0.05 14.64 3.12
N ILE A 92 -0.70 15.65 2.68
CA ILE A 92 -0.30 16.51 1.56
C ILE A 92 0.87 17.38 2.00
N VAL A 93 1.97 17.28 1.27
CA VAL A 93 3.21 18.05 1.53
C VAL A 93 3.02 19.46 0.95
N PRO A 94 3.17 20.52 1.76
CA PRO A 94 2.96 21.91 1.30
C PRO A 94 4.11 22.39 0.41
N GLN A 95 3.84 23.41 -0.41
CA GLN A 95 4.82 24.01 -1.32
C GLN A 95 6.10 24.43 -0.59
N GLY A 96 5.98 25.01 0.63
CA GLY A 96 7.16 25.41 1.40
C GLY A 96 8.12 24.24 1.69
N VAL A 97 7.62 23.03 1.89
CA VAL A 97 8.49 21.83 2.05
C VAL A 97 9.04 21.39 0.71
N LEU A 98 8.22 21.45 -0.37
CA LEU A 98 8.65 21.03 -1.72
C LEU A 98 9.83 21.88 -2.25
N ASP A 99 9.94 23.12 -1.81
CA ASP A 99 10.97 24.08 -2.24
C ASP A 99 12.28 24.01 -1.43
N ILE A 100 12.31 23.27 -0.30
CA ILE A 100 13.49 23.20 0.59
C ILE A 100 14.65 22.43 -0.08
N PRO A 101 14.47 21.17 -0.55
CA PRO A 101 15.60 20.34 -0.94
C PRO A 101 16.17 20.70 -2.31
N LYS A 102 17.50 20.74 -2.40
CA LYS A 102 18.23 21.01 -3.65
C LYS A 102 17.89 20.03 -4.77
N TYR A 103 17.78 18.75 -4.44
CA TYR A 103 17.51 17.67 -5.41
C TYR A 103 16.04 17.21 -5.36
N LYS A 104 15.13 18.10 -4.95
CA LYS A 104 13.67 17.88 -4.95
C LYS A 104 13.15 16.99 -3.82
N CYS A 105 11.84 17.03 -3.67
CA CYS A 105 11.08 16.04 -2.91
C CYS A 105 10.75 14.88 -3.84
N ILE A 106 11.18 13.68 -3.46
CA ILE A 106 11.00 12.45 -4.24
C ILE A 106 10.00 11.55 -3.50
N ASN A 107 9.00 11.05 -4.20
CA ASN A 107 8.08 10.05 -3.67
C ASN A 107 8.36 8.67 -4.27
N ILE A 108 8.33 7.66 -3.41
CA ILE A 108 8.31 6.24 -3.80
C ILE A 108 6.84 5.85 -3.94
N HIS A 109 6.31 5.94 -5.16
CA HIS A 109 4.90 5.65 -5.42
C HIS A 109 4.70 4.20 -5.85
N GLY A 110 3.72 3.51 -5.25
CA GLY A 110 3.47 2.07 -5.42
C GLY A 110 2.66 1.71 -6.66
N SER A 111 2.90 2.37 -7.80
CA SER A 111 2.34 2.00 -9.09
C SER A 111 3.28 2.35 -10.24
N LEU A 112 2.94 1.87 -11.43
CA LEU A 112 3.54 2.29 -12.70
C LEU A 112 2.79 3.54 -13.22
N LEU A 113 3.15 4.73 -12.69
CA LEU A 113 2.54 5.98 -13.13
C LEU A 113 2.63 6.13 -14.69
N PRO A 114 1.63 6.73 -15.33
CA PRO A 114 0.56 7.57 -14.77
C PRO A 114 -0.65 6.81 -14.23
N LYS A 115 -0.66 5.47 -14.29
CA LYS A 115 -1.75 4.68 -13.71
C LYS A 115 -1.73 4.72 -12.18
N TYR A 116 -2.93 4.77 -11.59
CA TYR A 116 -3.15 4.64 -10.13
C TYR A 116 -2.49 5.74 -9.30
N ARG A 117 -2.64 7.02 -9.68
CA ARG A 117 -2.37 8.14 -8.77
C ARG A 117 -3.28 8.01 -7.55
N GLY A 118 -2.78 8.22 -6.33
CA GLY A 118 -3.58 8.25 -5.11
C GLY A 118 -3.19 7.27 -4.04
N ALA A 119 -4.19 6.89 -3.19
CA ALA A 119 -3.92 6.34 -1.87
C ALA A 119 -3.73 4.81 -1.81
N ALA A 120 -4.28 4.05 -2.76
CA ALA A 120 -4.31 2.59 -2.70
C ALA A 120 -3.89 1.90 -4.03
N PRO A 121 -2.77 2.30 -4.65
CA PRO A 121 -2.40 1.87 -5.99
C PRO A 121 -2.25 0.34 -6.11
N ILE A 122 -1.72 -0.32 -5.09
CA ILE A 122 -1.49 -1.78 -5.09
C ILE A 122 -2.82 -2.53 -5.09
N GLN A 123 -3.74 -2.13 -4.20
CA GLN A 123 -5.07 -2.74 -4.15
C GLN A 123 -5.81 -2.58 -5.48
N TYR A 124 -5.74 -1.38 -6.08
CA TYR A 124 -6.40 -1.12 -7.37
C TYR A 124 -5.76 -1.90 -8.53
N ALA A 125 -4.45 -2.11 -8.54
CA ALA A 125 -3.81 -2.96 -9.53
C ALA A 125 -4.36 -4.41 -9.47
N ILE A 126 -4.53 -4.95 -8.26
CA ILE A 126 -5.09 -6.28 -8.06
C ILE A 126 -6.59 -6.32 -8.41
N LEU A 127 -7.37 -5.33 -7.94
CA LEU A 127 -8.81 -5.24 -8.23
C LEU A 127 -9.10 -5.19 -9.74
N ASN A 128 -8.24 -4.53 -10.50
CA ASN A 128 -8.37 -4.38 -11.95
C ASN A 128 -7.69 -5.52 -12.73
N ASP A 129 -7.31 -6.60 -12.07
CA ASP A 129 -6.68 -7.79 -12.69
C ASP A 129 -5.41 -7.48 -13.48
N GLU A 130 -4.66 -6.45 -13.10
CA GLU A 130 -3.37 -6.16 -13.72
C GLU A 130 -2.41 -7.33 -13.52
N LYS A 131 -1.60 -7.63 -14.54
CA LYS A 131 -0.62 -8.71 -14.48
C LYS A 131 0.75 -8.24 -14.03
N GLU A 132 0.95 -6.93 -13.98
CA GLU A 132 2.14 -6.29 -13.45
C GLU A 132 1.78 -5.00 -12.72
N THR A 133 2.63 -4.62 -11.79
CA THR A 133 2.65 -3.30 -11.15
C THR A 133 4.09 -2.89 -10.91
N GLY A 134 4.34 -1.91 -10.07
CA GLY A 134 5.71 -1.51 -9.78
C GLY A 134 5.81 -0.33 -8.84
N ILE A 135 7.03 0.19 -8.78
CA ILE A 135 7.36 1.44 -8.10
C ILE A 135 7.69 2.49 -9.15
N THR A 136 7.24 3.72 -8.94
CA THR A 136 7.72 4.89 -9.66
C THR A 136 8.38 5.86 -8.67
N TYR A 137 9.66 6.14 -8.87
CA TYR A 137 10.33 7.28 -8.23
C TYR A 137 9.94 8.53 -8.98
N MET A 138 9.30 9.48 -8.29
CA MET A 138 8.74 10.67 -8.92
C MET A 138 9.01 11.94 -8.13
N GLU A 139 9.06 13.07 -8.80
CA GLU A 139 9.06 14.38 -8.18
C GLU A 139 7.69 14.66 -7.53
N MET A 140 7.71 15.16 -6.32
CA MET A 140 6.49 15.67 -5.69
C MET A 140 6.23 17.11 -6.11
N ILE A 141 5.00 17.36 -6.51
CA ILE A 141 4.48 18.70 -6.79
C ILE A 141 3.16 18.89 -6.05
N LYS A 142 2.60 20.09 -6.08
CA LYS A 142 1.32 20.41 -5.39
C LYS A 142 0.17 19.49 -5.82
N GLN A 143 0.14 19.09 -7.09
CA GLN A 143 -0.85 18.15 -7.60
C GLN A 143 -0.42 16.72 -7.23
N MET A 144 -1.36 15.97 -6.61
CA MET A 144 -1.09 14.63 -6.10
C MET A 144 -0.62 13.68 -7.21
N ASP A 145 0.55 13.08 -6.99
CA ASP A 145 1.20 12.06 -7.81
C ASP A 145 1.32 12.42 -9.31
N ALA A 146 1.36 13.73 -9.65
CA ALA A 146 1.37 14.24 -11.02
C ALA A 146 2.74 14.78 -11.49
N GLY A 147 3.77 14.72 -10.65
CA GLY A 147 5.11 15.22 -10.98
C GLY A 147 5.84 14.37 -12.02
N MET A 148 7.06 14.79 -12.35
CA MET A 148 7.92 14.07 -13.30
C MET A 148 8.24 12.68 -12.78
N MET A 149 8.16 11.67 -13.64
CA MET A 149 8.61 10.31 -13.35
C MET A 149 10.11 10.20 -13.68
N TYR A 150 10.88 9.67 -12.74
CA TYR A 150 12.33 9.51 -12.90
C TYR A 150 12.72 8.09 -13.28
N GLN A 151 12.21 7.11 -12.53
CA GLN A 151 12.52 5.70 -12.76
C GLN A 151 11.35 4.83 -12.37
N LYS A 152 11.15 3.73 -13.10
CA LYS A 152 10.17 2.69 -12.77
C LYS A 152 10.88 1.37 -12.47
N ALA A 153 10.33 0.61 -11.54
CA ALA A 153 10.75 -0.75 -11.23
C ALA A 153 9.52 -1.66 -11.22
N TYR A 154 9.56 -2.72 -12.00
CA TYR A 154 8.41 -3.58 -12.31
C TYR A 154 8.39 -4.83 -11.45
N VAL A 155 7.20 -5.32 -11.11
CA VAL A 155 6.94 -6.62 -10.49
C VAL A 155 5.71 -7.27 -11.13
N ASP A 156 5.74 -8.59 -11.30
CA ASP A 156 4.59 -9.35 -11.77
C ASP A 156 3.57 -9.57 -10.65
N ILE A 157 2.29 -9.55 -10.99
CA ILE A 157 1.19 -9.94 -10.12
C ILE A 157 0.67 -11.30 -10.58
N SER A 158 0.88 -12.34 -9.79
CA SER A 158 0.31 -13.67 -10.06
C SER A 158 -1.18 -13.71 -9.73
N ASN A 159 -1.87 -14.74 -10.19
CA ASN A 159 -3.30 -14.89 -9.91
C ASN A 159 -3.60 -15.12 -8.42
N GLU A 160 -2.63 -15.60 -7.66
CA GLU A 160 -2.77 -15.94 -6.24
C GLU A 160 -2.18 -14.87 -5.31
N ASP A 161 -1.45 -13.90 -5.85
CA ASP A 161 -0.84 -12.85 -5.01
C ASP A 161 -1.90 -12.04 -4.28
N THR A 162 -1.75 -11.94 -2.98
CA THR A 162 -2.47 -10.98 -2.14
C THR A 162 -1.78 -9.62 -2.19
N ALA A 163 -2.43 -8.59 -1.62
CA ALA A 163 -1.77 -7.29 -1.47
C ALA A 163 -0.47 -7.40 -0.66
N SER A 164 -0.43 -8.28 0.36
CA SER A 164 0.80 -8.52 1.13
C SER A 164 1.94 -9.04 0.26
N ASP A 165 1.66 -10.02 -0.60
CA ASP A 165 2.67 -10.60 -1.49
C ASP A 165 3.21 -9.55 -2.48
N VAL A 166 2.33 -8.72 -3.02
CA VAL A 166 2.73 -7.63 -3.91
C VAL A 166 3.57 -6.58 -3.16
N PHE A 167 3.19 -6.21 -1.92
CA PHE A 167 4.01 -5.32 -1.09
C PHE A 167 5.42 -5.88 -0.87
N ASP A 168 5.55 -7.18 -0.59
CA ASP A 168 6.84 -7.81 -0.38
C ASP A 168 7.70 -7.81 -1.66
N LYS A 169 7.10 -8.10 -2.82
CA LYS A 169 7.76 -7.99 -4.12
C LYS A 169 8.24 -6.56 -4.41
N LEU A 170 7.40 -5.57 -4.14
CA LEU A 170 7.75 -4.16 -4.30
C LEU A 170 8.89 -3.75 -3.35
N LEU A 171 8.89 -4.24 -2.11
CA LEU A 171 9.98 -3.97 -1.16
C LEU A 171 11.33 -4.48 -1.67
N VAL A 172 11.36 -5.69 -2.24
CA VAL A 172 12.57 -6.25 -2.88
C VAL A 172 13.04 -5.33 -3.99
N ARG A 173 12.13 -4.91 -4.88
CA ARG A 173 12.50 -4.01 -6.00
C ARG A 173 12.97 -2.63 -5.53
N VAL A 174 12.35 -2.06 -4.49
CA VAL A 174 12.85 -0.81 -3.90
C VAL A 174 14.28 -1.00 -3.37
N LYS A 175 14.56 -2.08 -2.64
CA LYS A 175 15.90 -2.35 -2.09
C LYS A 175 16.96 -2.49 -3.18
N GLU A 176 16.62 -3.08 -4.32
CA GLU A 176 17.53 -3.21 -5.46
C GLU A 176 17.81 -1.89 -6.18
N THR A 177 16.85 -0.96 -6.19
CA THR A 177 16.88 0.19 -7.10
C THR A 177 17.09 1.53 -6.42
N ILE A 178 16.73 1.68 -5.13
CA ILE A 178 16.70 2.99 -4.45
C ILE A 178 18.10 3.61 -4.31
N ILE A 179 19.10 2.80 -3.99
CA ILE A 179 20.46 3.34 -3.76
C ILE A 179 21.11 3.80 -5.08
N PRO A 180 21.13 3.00 -6.15
CA PRO A 180 21.56 3.49 -7.46
C PRO A 180 20.79 4.73 -7.92
N PHE A 181 19.47 4.77 -7.71
CA PHE A 181 18.65 5.92 -8.06
C PHE A 181 19.06 7.20 -7.30
N LEU A 182 19.33 7.11 -5.99
CA LEU A 182 19.78 8.25 -5.18
C LEU A 182 21.17 8.75 -5.63
N ASP A 183 22.07 7.86 -6.02
CA ASP A 183 23.35 8.22 -6.58
C ASP A 183 23.17 8.98 -7.92
N ASP A 184 22.33 8.45 -8.81
CA ASP A 184 22.10 9.03 -10.14
C ASP A 184 21.38 10.40 -10.07
N ILE A 185 20.48 10.62 -9.11
CA ILE A 185 19.86 11.93 -8.86
C ILE A 185 20.91 12.98 -8.50
N VAL A 186 21.81 12.64 -7.59
CA VAL A 186 22.85 13.53 -7.11
C VAL A 186 23.88 13.85 -8.18
N GLU A 187 24.19 12.88 -9.02
CA GLU A 187 25.11 13.02 -10.13
C GLU A 187 24.47 13.71 -11.36
N GLY A 188 23.17 14.04 -11.29
CA GLY A 188 22.44 14.69 -12.38
C GLY A 188 22.22 13.81 -13.61
N LYS A 189 22.26 12.48 -13.43
CA LYS A 189 22.10 11.50 -14.51
C LYS A 189 20.61 11.18 -14.77
N VAL A 190 19.74 11.48 -13.84
CA VAL A 190 18.31 11.16 -13.93
C VAL A 190 17.58 12.26 -14.70
N VAL A 191 16.90 11.86 -15.77
CA VAL A 191 16.04 12.75 -16.56
C VAL A 191 14.58 12.44 -16.27
N GLY A 192 13.83 13.44 -15.82
CA GLY A 192 12.41 13.28 -15.55
C GLY A 192 11.59 13.22 -16.83
N THR A 193 10.63 12.30 -16.87
CA THR A 193 9.65 12.16 -17.95
C THR A 193 8.28 12.66 -17.47
N LYS A 194 7.65 13.54 -18.23
CA LYS A 194 6.29 14.02 -17.94
C LYS A 194 5.28 12.89 -18.10
N GLN A 195 4.32 12.84 -17.20
CA GLN A 195 3.22 11.86 -17.29
C GLN A 195 2.29 12.21 -18.47
N ASN A 196 1.81 11.18 -19.18
CA ASN A 196 0.76 11.35 -20.20
C ASN A 196 -0.60 11.44 -19.50
N GLU A 197 -1.24 12.60 -19.56
CA GLU A 197 -2.52 12.84 -18.86
C GLU A 197 -3.69 11.99 -19.43
N GLU A 198 -3.58 11.49 -20.67
CA GLU A 198 -4.60 10.61 -21.27
C GLU A 198 -4.58 9.19 -20.67
N GLU A 199 -3.45 8.78 -20.07
CA GLU A 199 -3.27 7.46 -19.46
C GLU A 199 -3.50 7.48 -17.94
N VAL A 200 -3.80 8.64 -17.37
CA VAL A 200 -3.97 8.77 -15.92
C VAL A 200 -5.18 8.01 -15.42
N THR A 201 -4.96 7.19 -14.42
CA THR A 201 -6.03 6.60 -13.61
C THR A 201 -5.79 6.90 -12.12
N PHE A 202 -6.85 6.75 -11.31
CA PHE A 202 -6.80 7.09 -9.90
C PHE A 202 -7.12 5.89 -9.02
N SER A 203 -6.38 5.76 -7.92
CA SER A 203 -6.64 4.83 -6.84
C SER A 203 -7.11 5.59 -5.60
N LYS A 204 -8.41 5.52 -5.33
CA LYS A 204 -9.01 6.20 -4.17
C LYS A 204 -8.64 5.49 -2.88
N MET A 205 -8.81 6.18 -1.74
CA MET A 205 -8.75 5.54 -0.43
C MET A 205 -9.85 4.49 -0.32
N ILE A 206 -9.49 3.28 0.09
CA ILE A 206 -10.45 2.19 0.34
C ILE A 206 -11.31 2.56 1.54
N LYS A 207 -12.61 2.47 1.35
CA LYS A 207 -13.62 2.72 2.38
C LYS A 207 -14.31 1.42 2.78
N ARG A 208 -15.04 1.46 3.88
CA ARG A 208 -15.77 0.29 4.39
C ARG A 208 -16.75 -0.30 3.37
N GLU A 209 -17.40 0.54 2.59
CA GLU A 209 -18.31 0.13 1.51
C GLU A 209 -17.61 -0.65 0.40
N ASP A 210 -16.36 -0.32 0.09
CA ASP A 210 -15.58 -0.98 -0.96
C ASP A 210 -15.18 -2.42 -0.57
N GLU A 211 -15.12 -2.70 0.74
CA GLU A 211 -14.76 -4.01 1.27
C GLU A 211 -15.89 -5.06 1.13
N LEU A 212 -17.13 -4.62 0.92
CA LEU A 212 -18.28 -5.52 0.77
C LEU A 212 -18.17 -6.29 -0.54
N ILE A 213 -18.30 -7.62 -0.46
CA ILE A 213 -18.36 -8.50 -1.63
C ILE A 213 -19.76 -8.37 -2.26
N ASP A 214 -19.77 -8.04 -3.54
CA ASP A 214 -20.97 -8.11 -4.38
C ASP A 214 -20.98 -9.47 -5.09
N TRP A 215 -21.86 -10.36 -4.67
CA TRP A 215 -21.98 -11.70 -5.28
C TRP A 215 -22.56 -11.66 -6.69
N SER A 216 -23.15 -10.54 -7.13
CA SER A 216 -23.60 -10.34 -8.51
C SER A 216 -22.44 -10.06 -9.50
N ASP A 217 -21.23 -9.92 -8.97
CA ASP A 217 -20.03 -9.77 -9.78
C ASP A 217 -19.48 -11.13 -10.28
N THR A 218 -18.50 -11.08 -11.16
CA THR A 218 -17.83 -12.31 -11.66
C THR A 218 -17.00 -12.96 -10.55
N LYS A 219 -16.84 -14.29 -10.62
CA LYS A 219 -15.96 -15.03 -9.70
C LYS A 219 -14.54 -14.46 -9.68
N ARG A 220 -14.05 -13.96 -10.82
CA ARG A 220 -12.74 -13.33 -10.94
C ARG A 220 -12.64 -12.01 -10.17
N ASN A 221 -13.62 -11.14 -10.30
CA ASN A 221 -13.65 -9.88 -9.58
C ASN A 221 -13.79 -10.08 -8.06
N ILE A 222 -14.59 -11.07 -7.65
CA ILE A 222 -14.71 -11.48 -6.24
C ILE A 222 -13.36 -11.98 -5.72
N HIS A 223 -12.67 -12.84 -6.47
CA HIS A 223 -11.35 -13.34 -6.12
C HIS A 223 -10.34 -12.18 -6.00
N ASN A 224 -10.32 -11.28 -6.97
CA ASN A 224 -9.47 -10.09 -6.94
C ASN A 224 -9.75 -9.22 -5.71
N LYS A 225 -11.02 -9.02 -5.33
CA LYS A 225 -11.40 -8.27 -4.13
C LYS A 225 -10.89 -8.94 -2.85
N VAL A 226 -11.05 -10.25 -2.71
CA VAL A 226 -10.57 -11.01 -1.55
C VAL A 226 -9.05 -10.89 -1.41
N ARG A 227 -8.30 -11.08 -2.47
CA ARG A 227 -6.82 -11.00 -2.43
C ARG A 227 -6.29 -9.57 -2.33
N ALA A 228 -6.96 -8.58 -2.96
CA ALA A 228 -6.55 -7.17 -2.89
C ALA A 228 -6.68 -6.60 -1.48
N PHE A 229 -7.61 -7.12 -0.67
CA PHE A 229 -7.83 -6.65 0.69
C PHE A 229 -7.23 -7.55 1.77
N ASN A 230 -6.46 -8.56 1.39
CA ASN A 230 -5.75 -9.43 2.31
C ASN A 230 -4.30 -8.92 2.52
N PRO A 231 -3.81 -8.74 3.75
CA PRO A 231 -4.45 -9.05 5.05
C PRO A 231 -5.28 -7.91 5.63
N SER A 232 -5.35 -6.78 5.00
CA SER A 232 -6.10 -5.60 5.49
C SER A 232 -6.61 -4.77 4.31
N PRO A 233 -7.87 -4.29 4.38
CA PRO A 233 -8.84 -4.35 5.52
C PRO A 233 -9.60 -5.68 5.66
N ILE A 234 -9.50 -6.61 4.73
CA ILE A 234 -10.19 -7.88 4.53
C ILE A 234 -11.62 -7.67 3.99
N ALA A 235 -11.88 -8.23 2.81
CA ALA A 235 -13.19 -8.24 2.20
C ALA A 235 -14.22 -8.96 3.10
N TYR A 236 -15.48 -8.54 3.07
CA TYR A 236 -16.53 -9.16 3.89
C TYR A 236 -17.84 -9.32 3.12
N THR A 237 -18.65 -10.20 3.61
CA THR A 237 -20.06 -10.36 3.23
C THR A 237 -20.96 -10.36 4.46
N THR A 238 -22.27 -10.47 4.26
CA THR A 238 -23.23 -10.62 5.35
C THR A 238 -23.99 -11.93 5.20
N LEU A 239 -24.21 -12.62 6.30
CA LEU A 239 -25.10 -13.78 6.40
C LEU A 239 -26.00 -13.60 7.63
N ASP A 240 -27.32 -13.63 7.45
CA ASP A 240 -28.31 -13.39 8.50
C ASP A 240 -28.04 -12.11 9.33
N GLY A 241 -27.59 -11.05 8.65
CA GLY A 241 -27.26 -9.76 9.28
C GLY A 241 -25.90 -9.72 9.99
N LEU A 242 -25.15 -10.81 10.01
CA LEU A 242 -23.82 -10.88 10.62
C LEU A 242 -22.72 -10.64 9.57
N ASN A 243 -21.76 -9.81 9.89
CA ASN A 243 -20.58 -9.61 9.03
C ASN A 243 -19.65 -10.83 9.11
N ILE A 244 -19.28 -11.34 7.94
CA ILE A 244 -18.33 -12.44 7.78
C ILE A 244 -17.19 -11.96 6.91
N LYS A 245 -15.99 -11.88 7.45
CA LYS A 245 -14.77 -11.59 6.69
C LYS A 245 -14.37 -12.81 5.88
N ILE A 246 -14.08 -12.61 4.60
CA ILE A 246 -13.57 -13.64 3.68
C ILE A 246 -12.08 -13.41 3.50
N ILE A 247 -11.28 -14.34 4.03
CA ILE A 247 -9.82 -14.20 4.08
C ILE A 247 -9.19 -14.83 2.85
N SER A 248 -9.69 -16.01 2.42
CA SER A 248 -9.21 -16.67 1.22
C SER A 248 -10.31 -17.50 0.56
N GLY A 249 -10.16 -17.70 -0.73
CA GLY A 249 -11.06 -18.53 -1.52
C GLY A 249 -10.47 -18.75 -2.91
N GLU A 250 -11.23 -19.40 -3.76
CA GLU A 250 -10.84 -19.69 -5.14
C GLU A 250 -12.04 -19.71 -6.09
N GLU A 251 -11.75 -19.42 -7.35
CA GLU A 251 -12.69 -19.58 -8.45
C GLU A 251 -12.94 -21.07 -8.71
N VAL A 252 -14.19 -21.45 -9.00
CA VAL A 252 -14.55 -22.84 -9.27
C VAL A 252 -15.29 -22.94 -10.61
N GLU A 253 -14.92 -23.94 -11.39
CA GLU A 253 -15.54 -24.19 -12.70
C GLU A 253 -16.79 -25.09 -12.61
N GLU A 254 -17.09 -25.66 -11.42
CA GLU A 254 -18.30 -26.46 -11.20
C GLU A 254 -19.55 -25.59 -11.38
N ALA A 255 -20.51 -26.05 -12.15
CA ALA A 255 -21.79 -25.42 -12.35
C ALA A 255 -22.81 -26.04 -11.38
N ILE A 256 -23.31 -25.27 -10.44
CA ILE A 256 -24.43 -25.64 -9.57
C ILE A 256 -25.47 -24.53 -9.68
N ASP A 257 -26.73 -24.91 -9.89
CA ASP A 257 -27.84 -23.96 -9.94
C ASP A 257 -28.10 -23.36 -8.54
N GLY A 258 -28.52 -22.11 -8.53
CA GLY A 258 -28.85 -21.39 -7.31
C GLY A 258 -29.01 -19.89 -7.57
N GLU A 259 -29.55 -19.18 -6.61
CA GLU A 259 -29.68 -17.73 -6.66
C GLU A 259 -28.33 -17.05 -6.36
N ILE A 260 -28.11 -15.85 -6.91
CA ILE A 260 -26.90 -15.08 -6.66
C ILE A 260 -26.76 -14.78 -5.16
N GLY A 261 -25.60 -15.09 -4.59
CA GLY A 261 -25.32 -14.97 -3.15
C GLY A 261 -25.76 -16.17 -2.31
N GLU A 262 -26.40 -17.17 -2.91
CA GLU A 262 -26.80 -18.39 -2.22
C GLU A 262 -25.60 -19.29 -1.91
N ILE A 263 -25.57 -19.87 -0.70
CA ILE A 263 -24.67 -20.96 -0.36
C ILE A 263 -25.25 -22.26 -0.95
N VAL A 264 -24.78 -22.63 -2.13
CA VAL A 264 -25.30 -23.81 -2.86
C VAL A 264 -24.70 -25.12 -2.38
N LYS A 265 -23.56 -25.08 -1.69
CA LYS A 265 -22.87 -26.25 -1.15
C LYS A 265 -22.03 -25.85 0.04
N ALA A 266 -22.15 -26.60 1.14
CA ALA A 266 -21.25 -26.52 2.27
C ALA A 266 -20.78 -27.94 2.62
N SER A 267 -19.48 -28.16 2.57
CA SER A 267 -18.86 -29.47 2.77
C SER A 267 -17.50 -29.34 3.45
N LYS A 268 -16.85 -30.48 3.72
CA LYS A 268 -15.47 -30.50 4.23
C LYS A 268 -14.44 -29.82 3.28
N ASP A 269 -14.83 -29.57 2.04
CA ASP A 269 -13.94 -29.01 1.02
C ASP A 269 -14.12 -27.49 0.86
N GLY A 270 -15.17 -26.88 1.48
CA GLY A 270 -15.42 -25.47 1.43
C GLY A 270 -16.90 -25.07 1.41
N ILE A 271 -17.12 -23.78 1.47
CA ILE A 271 -18.42 -23.14 1.30
C ILE A 271 -18.47 -22.54 -0.10
N PHE A 272 -19.43 -23.01 -0.90
CA PHE A 272 -19.57 -22.59 -2.30
C PHE A 272 -20.72 -21.59 -2.41
N VAL A 273 -20.42 -20.40 -2.87
CA VAL A 273 -21.39 -19.31 -3.02
C VAL A 273 -21.60 -19.04 -4.51
N ARG A 274 -22.87 -18.94 -4.92
CA ARG A 274 -23.23 -18.61 -6.29
C ARG A 274 -22.93 -17.16 -6.60
N CYS A 275 -22.18 -16.91 -7.68
CA CYS A 275 -21.93 -15.59 -8.22
C CYS A 275 -22.38 -15.49 -9.69
N TYR A 276 -22.19 -14.33 -10.34
CA TYR A 276 -22.74 -14.06 -11.66
C TYR A 276 -22.42 -15.15 -12.70
N ASP A 277 -21.14 -15.55 -12.80
CA ASP A 277 -20.64 -16.45 -13.87
C ASP A 277 -20.21 -17.84 -13.35
N GLY A 278 -20.52 -18.21 -12.12
CA GLY A 278 -20.13 -19.52 -11.59
C GLY A 278 -20.20 -19.58 -10.07
N LEU A 279 -19.23 -20.25 -9.47
CA LEU A 279 -19.11 -20.41 -8.03
C LEU A 279 -17.81 -19.84 -7.52
N TYR A 280 -17.88 -19.26 -6.35
CA TYR A 280 -16.70 -18.90 -5.57
C TYR A 280 -16.64 -19.77 -4.31
N LYS A 281 -15.52 -20.47 -4.13
CA LYS A 281 -15.30 -21.33 -2.96
C LYS A 281 -14.55 -20.55 -1.90
N VAL A 282 -15.21 -20.32 -0.77
CA VAL A 282 -14.61 -19.74 0.43
C VAL A 282 -13.81 -20.81 1.16
N LYS A 283 -12.52 -20.54 1.42
CA LYS A 283 -11.61 -21.45 2.14
C LYS A 283 -11.39 -21.06 3.59
N THR A 284 -11.23 -19.76 3.83
CA THR A 284 -10.95 -19.23 5.16
C THR A 284 -11.82 -18.01 5.40
N LEU A 285 -12.48 -17.99 6.54
CA LEU A 285 -13.38 -16.90 6.91
C LEU A 285 -13.27 -16.55 8.41
N GLN A 286 -13.85 -15.41 8.78
CA GLN A 286 -13.95 -14.98 10.18
C GLN A 286 -15.31 -14.32 10.42
N PRO A 287 -16.23 -15.00 11.12
CA PRO A 287 -17.47 -14.36 11.59
C PRO A 287 -17.20 -13.27 12.61
N ALA A 288 -18.06 -12.27 12.65
CA ALA A 288 -17.94 -11.17 13.61
C ALA A 288 -17.82 -11.68 15.06
N GLY A 289 -16.77 -11.22 15.76
CA GLY A 289 -16.52 -11.61 17.15
C GLY A 289 -15.94 -13.01 17.36
N LYS A 290 -15.70 -13.77 16.30
CA LYS A 290 -15.12 -15.13 16.36
C LYS A 290 -13.65 -15.12 15.93
N LYS A 291 -12.97 -16.25 16.13
CA LYS A 291 -11.63 -16.49 15.57
C LYS A 291 -11.73 -16.80 14.08
N VAL A 292 -10.61 -16.60 13.39
CA VAL A 292 -10.44 -17.11 12.02
C VAL A 292 -10.62 -18.63 12.05
N MET A 293 -11.34 -19.14 11.08
CA MET A 293 -11.61 -20.57 10.92
C MET A 293 -11.49 -20.96 9.45
N GLU A 294 -10.91 -22.12 9.23
CA GLU A 294 -11.04 -22.83 7.98
C GLU A 294 -12.47 -23.37 7.90
N ASP A 295 -12.99 -23.50 6.71
CA ASP A 295 -14.36 -23.92 6.43
C ASP A 295 -14.83 -25.18 7.17
N ARG A 296 -13.91 -26.13 7.43
CA ARG A 296 -14.18 -27.40 8.16
C ARG A 296 -14.83 -27.20 9.54
N LYS A 297 -14.74 -26.03 10.13
CA LYS A 297 -15.26 -25.72 11.48
C LYS A 297 -16.49 -24.83 11.47
N SER A 298 -16.89 -24.33 10.31
CA SER A 298 -18.01 -23.38 10.19
C SER A 298 -19.36 -24.02 9.88
N VAL A 299 -19.40 -25.33 9.68
CA VAL A 299 -20.59 -26.10 9.23
C VAL A 299 -21.24 -26.91 10.37
N VAL A 300 -20.92 -26.60 11.64
CA VAL A 300 -21.58 -27.21 12.81
C VAL A 300 -22.28 -26.15 13.64
#